data_5445caa9404b2967009a6d36d3778cd8
#
_entry.id   5445caa9404b2967009a6d36d3778cd8
#
_cell.length_a   1.000
_cell.length_b   1.000
_cell.length_c   1.000
_cell.angle_alpha   90.00
_cell.angle_beta   90.00
_cell.angle_gamma   90.00
#
_symmetry.space_group_name_H-M   'P 1'
#
loop_
_entity.id
_entity.type
_entity.pdbx_description
1 polymer ?
#
loop_
_entity_poly.entity_id
_entity_poly.type
_entity_poly.pdbx_seq_one_letter_code
_entity_poly.pdbx_strand_id
1 'polypeptide(L)'
;MYLGVEPLDKEYDIDVGLRFQVNCDDYAPMDLKDKIYDLLKDHTDYGATIKKPCVTVTYKKDGEAAYHVDLVVYTYADKDDTDSQLYLARGKNSESDETCWEKSDPVGLVNYVNDKYKGDDAKEDREQFRRIIRYFKRWKNKKFSSSGNAEPPSIGITLIAVDKFEVSKKYDYLEEK
;
A
#
# COMPACT_ATOMS: atom_id res chain seq x y z
N MET A 1 8.62 2.13 -0.25
CA MET A 1 9.20 1.08 -1.12
C MET A 1 8.34 1.00 -2.38
N TYR A 2 8.94 1.11 -3.56
CA TYR A 2 8.23 1.24 -4.84
C TYR A 2 8.12 -0.10 -5.54
N LEU A 3 6.90 -0.59 -5.79
CA LEU A 3 6.66 -1.84 -6.52
C LEU A 3 6.87 -1.71 -8.06
N GLY A 4 7.18 -0.52 -8.54
CA GLY A 4 7.41 -0.26 -9.97
C GLY A 4 6.15 -0.37 -10.84
N VAL A 5 4.98 -0.16 -10.24
CA VAL A 5 3.69 -0.14 -10.93
C VAL A 5 3.15 1.26 -10.86
N GLU A 6 3.16 1.97 -11.99
CA GLU A 6 2.67 3.35 -12.05
C GLU A 6 1.14 3.41 -11.92
N PRO A 7 0.59 4.47 -11.29
CA PRO A 7 -0.83 4.71 -11.24
C PRO A 7 -1.41 4.89 -12.66
N LEU A 8 -2.62 4.40 -12.86
CA LEU A 8 -3.34 4.52 -14.13
C LEU A 8 -4.22 5.76 -14.22
N ASP A 9 -4.54 6.33 -13.07
CA ASP A 9 -5.48 7.44 -12.92
C ASP A 9 -4.76 8.71 -12.46
N LYS A 10 -5.41 9.86 -12.65
CA LYS A 10 -4.89 11.16 -12.20
C LYS A 10 -4.87 11.27 -10.67
N GLU A 11 -5.81 10.59 -10.01
CA GLU A 11 -5.85 10.45 -8.55
C GLU A 11 -5.16 9.13 -8.18
N TYR A 12 -4.13 9.20 -7.35
CA TYR A 12 -3.39 8.03 -6.89
C TYR A 12 -3.00 8.18 -5.42
N ASP A 13 -2.83 7.03 -4.79
CA ASP A 13 -2.38 6.94 -3.41
C ASP A 13 -0.89 6.57 -3.34
N ILE A 14 -0.19 7.22 -2.43
CA ILE A 14 1.19 6.89 -2.06
C ILE A 14 1.16 6.33 -0.65
N ASP A 15 1.42 5.04 -0.51
CA ASP A 15 1.52 4.40 0.80
C ASP A 15 2.92 4.58 1.39
N VAL A 16 3.00 5.16 2.59
CA VAL A 16 4.24 5.38 3.34
C VAL A 16 4.15 4.71 4.71
N GLY A 17 4.97 3.69 4.94
CA GLY A 17 5.06 3.04 6.25
C GLY A 17 5.95 3.84 7.21
N LEU A 18 5.38 4.36 8.27
CA LEU A 18 6.08 5.02 9.38
C LEU A 18 6.34 3.98 10.47
N ARG A 19 7.60 3.59 10.65
CA ARG A 19 8.00 2.64 11.70
C ARG A 19 8.55 3.40 12.90
N PHE A 20 7.77 3.42 13.99
CA PHE A 20 8.18 4.02 15.25
C PHE A 20 8.97 3.00 16.07
N GLN A 21 10.17 3.37 16.49
CA GLN A 21 11.04 2.52 17.30
C GLN A 21 10.58 2.50 18.77
N VAL A 22 9.38 1.98 18.96
CA VAL A 22 8.72 1.76 20.26
C VAL A 22 8.08 0.39 20.27
N ASN A 23 7.84 -0.18 21.47
CA ASN A 23 7.09 -1.42 21.58
C ASN A 23 5.59 -1.15 21.40
N CYS A 24 4.88 -2.11 20.81
CA CYS A 24 3.43 -2.00 20.64
C CYS A 24 2.67 -1.90 21.99
N ASP A 25 3.25 -2.44 23.07
CA ASP A 25 2.63 -2.42 24.41
C ASP A 25 2.80 -1.08 25.14
N ASP A 26 3.70 -0.21 24.68
CA ASP A 26 4.01 1.08 25.32
C ASP A 26 3.00 2.19 24.95
N TYR A 27 2.22 2.01 23.88
CA TYR A 27 1.30 3.01 23.34
C TYR A 27 -0.01 2.38 22.86
N ALA A 28 -1.12 3.09 23.03
CA ALA A 28 -2.34 2.71 22.32
C ALA A 28 -2.19 3.01 20.79
N PRO A 29 -2.85 2.25 19.91
CA PRO A 29 -2.76 2.46 18.45
C PRO A 29 -3.09 3.89 18.03
N MET A 30 -4.08 4.51 18.70
CA MET A 30 -4.52 5.86 18.36
C MET A 30 -3.55 6.94 18.85
N ASP A 31 -2.78 6.71 19.92
CA ASP A 31 -1.85 7.70 20.45
C ASP A 31 -0.83 8.18 19.39
N LEU A 32 -0.34 7.24 18.58
CA LEU A 32 0.61 7.55 17.51
C LEU A 32 -0.08 8.11 16.26
N LYS A 33 -1.27 7.61 15.92
CA LYS A 33 -2.04 8.13 14.78
C LYS A 33 -2.50 9.57 15.03
N ASP A 34 -2.97 9.87 16.24
CA ASP A 34 -3.40 11.22 16.61
C ASP A 34 -2.24 12.21 16.58
N LYS A 35 -1.04 11.81 17.03
CA LYS A 35 0.16 12.64 16.90
C LYS A 35 0.48 12.97 15.44
N ILE A 36 0.41 11.99 14.53
CA ILE A 36 0.63 12.22 13.10
C ILE A 36 -0.46 13.12 12.52
N TYR A 37 -1.71 12.88 12.86
CA TYR A 37 -2.83 13.72 12.45
C TYR A 37 -2.65 15.16 12.91
N ASP A 38 -2.33 15.40 14.18
CA ASP A 38 -2.14 16.74 14.74
C ASP A 38 -1.00 17.52 14.09
N LEU A 39 0.07 16.81 13.69
CA LEU A 39 1.17 17.41 12.95
C LEU A 39 0.81 17.81 11.52
N LEU A 40 -0.16 17.11 10.90
CA LEU A 40 -0.41 17.22 9.47
C LEU A 40 -1.80 17.77 9.11
N LYS A 41 -2.68 17.96 10.09
CA LYS A 41 -4.07 18.43 9.84
C LYS A 41 -4.15 19.78 9.11
N ASP A 42 -3.16 20.63 9.32
CA ASP A 42 -3.07 21.96 8.72
C ASP A 42 -1.95 22.06 7.65
N HIS A 43 -1.36 20.91 7.26
CA HIS A 43 -0.24 20.88 6.33
C HIS A 43 -0.63 21.24 4.88
N THR A 44 -1.85 20.92 4.49
CA THR A 44 -2.41 21.25 3.17
C THR A 44 -3.79 21.90 3.32
N ASP A 45 -4.28 22.55 2.27
CA ASP A 45 -5.64 23.14 2.23
C ASP A 45 -6.75 22.10 2.47
N TYR A 46 -6.50 20.81 2.16
CA TYR A 46 -7.43 19.70 2.37
C TYR A 46 -7.21 18.98 3.71
N GLY A 47 -6.11 19.31 4.41
CA GLY A 47 -5.77 18.75 5.70
C GLY A 47 -5.45 17.26 5.70
N ALA A 48 -5.56 16.66 6.88
CA ALA A 48 -5.40 15.23 7.09
C ALA A 48 -6.70 14.58 7.58
N THR A 49 -6.82 13.27 7.38
CA THR A 49 -7.97 12.48 7.83
C THR A 49 -7.48 11.16 8.41
N ILE A 50 -8.00 10.77 9.58
CA ILE A 50 -7.71 9.45 10.16
C ILE A 50 -8.63 8.43 9.51
N LYS A 51 -8.06 7.51 8.73
CA LYS A 51 -8.73 6.31 8.22
C LYS A 51 -8.39 5.10 9.09
N LYS A 52 -9.15 4.02 8.96
CA LYS A 52 -8.92 2.80 9.75
C LYS A 52 -7.48 2.28 9.68
N PRO A 53 -6.83 2.14 8.49
CA PRO A 53 -5.46 1.65 8.37
C PRO A 53 -4.37 2.74 8.45
N CYS A 54 -4.67 4.03 8.26
CA CYS A 54 -3.67 5.07 8.04
C CYS A 54 -4.14 6.46 8.48
N VAL A 55 -3.25 7.42 8.40
CA VAL A 55 -3.56 8.86 8.35
C VAL A 55 -3.34 9.32 6.91
N THR A 56 -4.37 9.84 6.27
CA THR A 56 -4.34 10.29 4.87
C THR A 56 -4.16 11.79 4.80
N VAL A 57 -3.18 12.26 4.06
CA VAL A 57 -3.00 13.66 3.69
C VAL A 57 -3.37 13.83 2.23
N THR A 58 -4.25 14.79 1.93
CA THR A 58 -4.70 15.07 0.56
C THR A 58 -3.94 16.27 0.01
N TYR A 59 -3.37 16.11 -1.17
CA TYR A 59 -2.66 17.15 -1.90
C TYR A 59 -3.45 17.64 -3.11
N LYS A 60 -3.25 18.92 -3.43
CA LYS A 60 -3.93 19.63 -4.50
C LYS A 60 -3.00 19.79 -5.71
N LYS A 61 -3.59 19.71 -6.90
CA LYS A 61 -2.94 20.14 -8.14
C LYS A 61 -3.97 20.89 -8.97
N ASP A 62 -3.62 22.09 -9.44
CA ASP A 62 -4.47 22.93 -10.29
C ASP A 62 -5.87 23.22 -9.70
N GLY A 63 -5.99 23.20 -8.36
CA GLY A 63 -7.24 23.50 -7.68
C GLY A 63 -8.10 22.31 -7.32
N GLU A 64 -7.73 21.09 -7.74
CA GLU A 64 -8.45 19.85 -7.48
C GLU A 64 -7.58 18.87 -6.64
N ALA A 65 -8.22 17.95 -5.92
CA ALA A 65 -7.51 16.86 -5.26
C ALA A 65 -6.77 16.04 -6.32
N ALA A 66 -5.46 15.84 -6.15
CA ALA A 66 -4.62 15.19 -7.16
C ALA A 66 -4.06 13.86 -6.70
N TYR A 67 -3.66 13.75 -5.44
CA TYR A 67 -3.15 12.51 -4.87
C TYR A 67 -3.27 12.53 -3.34
N HIS A 68 -3.21 11.34 -2.79
CA HIS A 68 -3.21 11.11 -1.35
C HIS A 68 -1.89 10.50 -0.90
N VAL A 69 -1.45 10.87 0.29
CA VAL A 69 -0.35 10.18 0.97
C VAL A 69 -0.95 9.49 2.19
N ASP A 70 -0.95 8.18 2.17
CA ASP A 70 -1.44 7.34 3.24
C ASP A 70 -0.27 6.94 4.15
N LEU A 71 -0.24 7.54 5.35
CA LEU A 71 0.77 7.31 6.37
C LEU A 71 0.33 6.16 7.27
N VAL A 72 0.90 5.01 7.05
CA VAL A 72 0.60 3.79 7.79
C VAL A 72 1.52 3.68 8.99
N VAL A 73 0.96 3.63 10.20
CA VAL A 73 1.72 3.67 11.45
C VAL A 73 2.03 2.26 11.93
N TYR A 74 3.31 1.98 12.12
CA TYR A 74 3.82 0.71 12.63
C TYR A 74 4.66 0.89 13.89
N THR A 75 4.62 -0.10 14.76
CA THR A 75 5.52 -0.28 15.91
C THR A 75 6.13 -1.68 15.87
N TYR A 76 7.06 -1.93 16.76
CA TYR A 76 7.76 -3.21 16.87
C TYR A 76 7.21 -4.05 18.04
N ALA A 77 7.34 -5.37 17.93
CA ALA A 77 7.20 -6.26 19.09
C ALA A 77 8.31 -6.00 20.11
N ASP A 78 9.53 -5.75 19.61
CA ASP A 78 10.70 -5.34 20.37
C ASP A 78 11.37 -4.16 19.66
N LYS A 79 11.37 -2.98 20.28
CA LYS A 79 11.94 -1.75 19.72
C LYS A 79 13.45 -1.81 19.51
N ASP A 80 14.13 -2.69 20.22
CA ASP A 80 15.59 -2.88 20.14
C ASP A 80 15.99 -3.92 19.07
N ASP A 81 14.99 -4.63 18.50
CA ASP A 81 15.14 -5.55 17.36
C ASP A 81 14.31 -5.03 16.15
N THR A 82 14.99 -4.44 15.18
CA THR A 82 14.34 -3.88 13.96
C THR A 82 13.83 -4.93 12.98
N ASP A 83 14.16 -6.21 13.21
CA ASP A 83 13.66 -7.36 12.46
C ASP A 83 12.49 -8.06 13.19
N SER A 84 12.13 -7.60 14.40
CA SER A 84 11.00 -8.12 15.15
C SER A 84 9.68 -7.86 14.43
N GLN A 85 8.65 -8.61 14.84
CA GLN A 85 7.29 -8.48 14.30
C GLN A 85 6.81 -7.02 14.33
N LEU A 86 6.34 -6.51 13.18
CA LEU A 86 5.69 -5.21 13.11
C LEU A 86 4.18 -5.33 13.42
N TYR A 87 3.67 -4.29 14.06
CA TYR A 87 2.26 -4.13 14.36
C TYR A 87 1.73 -2.84 13.74
N LEU A 88 0.63 -2.95 13.02
CA LEU A 88 -0.10 -1.85 12.39
C LEU A 88 -1.08 -1.23 13.38
N ALA A 89 -1.06 0.09 13.52
CA ALA A 89 -2.08 0.83 14.25
C ALA A 89 -3.40 0.86 13.46
N ARG A 90 -4.37 0.06 13.87
CA ARG A 90 -5.69 -0.02 13.23
C ARG A 90 -6.76 0.65 14.09
N GLY A 91 -7.64 1.42 13.46
CA GLY A 91 -8.73 2.14 14.10
C GLY A 91 -8.84 3.59 13.67
N LYS A 92 -9.93 4.22 14.03
CA LYS A 92 -10.19 5.66 13.89
C LYS A 92 -10.95 6.19 15.10
N ASN A 93 -10.99 7.52 15.27
CA ASN A 93 -11.63 8.18 16.42
C ASN A 93 -13.17 8.19 16.33
N SER A 94 -13.81 7.04 16.18
CA SER A 94 -15.25 6.89 16.34
C SER A 94 -15.52 5.93 17.47
N GLU A 95 -16.52 6.21 18.29
CA GLU A 95 -16.93 5.39 19.45
C GLU A 95 -17.30 3.94 19.07
N SER A 96 -17.59 3.69 17.78
CA SER A 96 -17.95 2.38 17.25
C SER A 96 -16.78 1.57 16.67
N ASP A 97 -15.58 2.16 16.56
CA ASP A 97 -14.45 1.48 15.93
C ASP A 97 -13.53 0.84 16.97
N GLU A 98 -13.37 -0.47 16.87
CA GLU A 98 -12.34 -1.18 17.60
C GLU A 98 -10.96 -0.73 17.15
N THR A 99 -10.13 -0.31 18.09
CA THR A 99 -8.72 0.03 17.87
C THR A 99 -7.84 -1.12 18.33
N CYS A 100 -6.88 -1.50 17.52
CA CYS A 100 -5.96 -2.59 17.88
C CYS A 100 -4.62 -2.46 17.18
N TRP A 101 -3.62 -3.13 17.74
CA TRP A 101 -2.40 -3.45 17.05
C TRP A 101 -2.59 -4.75 16.26
N GLU A 102 -2.56 -4.64 14.93
CA GLU A 102 -2.70 -5.78 14.02
C GLU A 102 -1.33 -6.23 13.52
N LYS A 103 -1.02 -7.51 13.65
CA LYS A 103 0.23 -8.07 13.10
C LYS A 103 0.32 -7.81 11.61
N SER A 104 1.47 -7.32 11.15
CA SER A 104 1.68 -6.94 9.76
C SER A 104 3.12 -7.24 9.33
N ASP A 105 3.28 -7.61 8.07
CA ASP A 105 4.60 -7.80 7.46
C ASP A 105 4.66 -7.08 6.10
N PRO A 106 4.73 -5.75 6.10
CA PRO A 106 4.81 -4.98 4.85
C PRO A 106 6.15 -5.20 4.11
N VAL A 107 7.21 -5.50 4.83
CA VAL A 107 8.54 -5.76 4.24
C VAL A 107 8.56 -7.10 3.54
N GLY A 108 8.05 -8.16 4.20
CA GLY A 108 7.94 -9.48 3.62
C GLY A 108 7.03 -9.50 2.39
N LEU A 109 5.90 -8.78 2.42
CA LEU A 109 5.01 -8.64 1.27
C LEU A 109 5.73 -8.04 0.05
N VAL A 110 6.48 -6.96 0.27
CA VAL A 110 7.21 -6.31 -0.83
C VAL A 110 8.35 -7.19 -1.35
N ASN A 111 9.07 -7.84 -0.45
CA ASN A 111 10.13 -8.78 -0.82
C ASN A 111 9.55 -9.95 -1.63
N TYR A 112 8.43 -10.51 -1.21
CA TYR A 112 7.72 -11.58 -1.91
C TYR A 112 7.42 -11.23 -3.36
N VAL A 113 6.94 -10.00 -3.61
CA VAL A 113 6.65 -9.52 -4.97
C VAL A 113 7.92 -9.25 -5.77
N ASN A 114 8.94 -8.62 -5.14
CA ASN A 114 10.15 -8.21 -5.83
C ASN A 114 11.12 -9.36 -6.10
N ASP A 115 11.10 -10.40 -5.27
CA ASP A 115 11.99 -11.55 -5.41
C ASP A 115 11.53 -12.53 -6.51
N LYS A 116 10.31 -12.37 -7.05
CA LYS A 116 9.78 -13.25 -8.11
C LYS A 116 10.74 -13.35 -9.31
N TYR A 117 11.35 -12.23 -9.72
CA TYR A 117 12.34 -12.18 -10.78
C TYR A 117 13.53 -11.33 -10.32
N LYS A 118 14.29 -11.86 -9.35
CA LYS A 118 15.46 -11.21 -8.76
C LYS A 118 16.70 -11.50 -9.59
N GLY A 119 17.58 -10.50 -9.72
CA GLY A 119 18.85 -10.62 -10.44
C GLY A 119 18.93 -9.68 -11.64
N ASP A 120 20.15 -9.43 -12.09
CA ASP A 120 20.40 -8.50 -13.22
C ASP A 120 20.01 -9.11 -14.56
N ASP A 121 20.17 -10.40 -14.72
CA ASP A 121 19.79 -11.20 -15.88
C ASP A 121 18.25 -11.41 -15.99
N ALA A 122 17.50 -11.16 -14.93
CA ALA A 122 16.04 -11.22 -14.92
C ALA A 122 15.34 -9.87 -15.16
N LYS A 123 16.05 -8.85 -15.66
CA LYS A 123 15.46 -7.52 -15.84
C LYS A 123 14.27 -7.51 -16.79
N GLU A 124 14.39 -8.16 -17.96
CA GLU A 124 13.30 -8.23 -18.95
C GLU A 124 12.10 -9.01 -18.39
N ASP A 125 12.34 -10.12 -17.72
CA ASP A 125 11.32 -10.96 -17.09
C ASP A 125 10.56 -10.16 -16.01
N ARG A 126 11.28 -9.40 -15.21
CA ARG A 126 10.69 -8.51 -14.19
C ARG A 126 9.85 -7.40 -14.82
N GLU A 127 10.28 -6.82 -15.92
CA GLU A 127 9.51 -5.80 -16.64
C GLU A 127 8.24 -6.41 -17.26
N GLN A 128 8.30 -7.60 -17.85
CA GLN A 128 7.13 -8.31 -18.35
C GLN A 128 6.14 -8.60 -17.20
N PHE A 129 6.61 -9.13 -16.09
CA PHE A 129 5.79 -9.37 -14.91
C PHE A 129 5.07 -8.11 -14.41
N ARG A 130 5.78 -6.98 -14.33
CA ARG A 130 5.18 -5.69 -13.93
C ARG A 130 4.16 -5.18 -14.94
N ARG A 131 4.38 -5.38 -16.25
CA ARG A 131 3.38 -5.03 -17.29
C ARG A 131 2.12 -5.83 -17.11
N ILE A 132 2.22 -7.13 -16.88
CA ILE A 132 1.07 -8.01 -16.65
C ILE A 132 0.24 -7.55 -15.43
N ILE A 133 0.89 -7.21 -14.32
CA ILE A 133 0.17 -6.67 -13.16
C ILE A 133 -0.58 -5.38 -13.54
N ARG A 134 0.03 -4.46 -14.30
CA ARG A 134 -0.63 -3.24 -14.76
C ARG A 134 -1.83 -3.53 -15.66
N TYR A 135 -1.72 -4.49 -16.57
CA TYR A 135 -2.83 -4.91 -17.43
C TYR A 135 -3.99 -5.49 -16.64
N PHE A 136 -3.73 -6.36 -15.68
CA PHE A 136 -4.76 -6.90 -14.81
C PHE A 136 -5.44 -5.84 -13.93
N LYS A 137 -4.68 -4.89 -13.39
CA LYS A 137 -5.26 -3.75 -12.67
C LYS A 137 -6.14 -2.91 -13.58
N ARG A 138 -5.69 -2.62 -14.81
CA ARG A 138 -6.50 -1.88 -15.79
C ARG A 138 -7.75 -2.64 -16.20
N TRP A 139 -7.64 -3.95 -16.43
CA TRP A 139 -8.80 -4.82 -16.70
C TRP A 139 -9.79 -4.77 -15.53
N LYS A 140 -9.31 -4.89 -14.31
CA LYS A 140 -10.11 -4.77 -13.10
C LYS A 140 -10.90 -3.45 -13.09
N ASN A 141 -10.22 -2.31 -13.24
CA ASN A 141 -10.84 -0.98 -13.22
C ASN A 141 -11.88 -0.79 -14.34
N LYS A 142 -11.73 -1.50 -15.47
CA LYS A 142 -12.71 -1.46 -16.56
C LYS A 142 -13.92 -2.39 -16.36
N LYS A 143 -13.73 -3.49 -15.65
CA LYS A 143 -14.76 -4.54 -15.51
C LYS A 143 -15.59 -4.42 -14.26
N PHE A 144 -15.06 -3.82 -13.21
CA PHE A 144 -15.72 -3.68 -11.93
C PHE A 144 -15.97 -2.20 -11.64
N SER A 145 -17.14 -1.92 -11.07
CA SER A 145 -17.45 -0.59 -10.55
C SER A 145 -16.70 -0.37 -9.24
N SER A 146 -16.17 0.83 -9.04
CA SER A 146 -15.57 1.24 -7.75
C SER A 146 -16.62 1.35 -6.62
N SER A 147 -17.92 1.33 -6.98
CA SER A 147 -19.02 1.30 -6.02
C SER A 147 -19.53 -0.12 -5.83
N GLY A 148 -19.14 -0.77 -4.74
CA GLY A 148 -19.62 -2.10 -4.38
C GLY A 148 -18.51 -3.06 -3.93
N ASN A 149 -18.92 -4.19 -3.33
CA ASN A 149 -18.00 -5.18 -2.77
C ASN A 149 -17.52 -6.26 -3.79
N ALA A 150 -17.87 -6.11 -5.06
CA ALA A 150 -17.53 -7.11 -6.10
C ALA A 150 -16.14 -6.88 -6.74
N GLU A 151 -15.51 -5.74 -6.48
CA GLU A 151 -14.20 -5.42 -7.03
C GLU A 151 -13.10 -6.19 -6.30
N PRO A 152 -12.31 -7.03 -7.00
CA PRO A 152 -11.20 -7.73 -6.36
C PRO A 152 -10.11 -6.74 -5.89
N PRO A 153 -9.52 -6.92 -4.71
CA PRO A 153 -8.46 -6.06 -4.24
C PRO A 153 -7.23 -6.14 -5.15
N SER A 154 -6.63 -4.98 -5.46
CA SER A 154 -5.46 -4.91 -6.34
C SER A 154 -4.27 -5.72 -5.82
N ILE A 155 -4.10 -5.80 -4.50
CA ILE A 155 -3.06 -6.64 -3.90
C ILE A 155 -3.32 -8.13 -4.16
N GLY A 156 -4.57 -8.60 -4.10
CA GLY A 156 -4.93 -9.98 -4.40
C GLY A 156 -4.55 -10.37 -5.85
N ILE A 157 -4.82 -9.48 -6.82
CA ILE A 157 -4.39 -9.67 -8.21
C ILE A 157 -2.87 -9.79 -8.31
N THR A 158 -2.14 -8.92 -7.59
CA THR A 158 -0.67 -8.95 -7.58
C THR A 158 -0.15 -10.28 -7.01
N LEU A 159 -0.70 -10.76 -5.90
CA LEU A 159 -0.31 -12.03 -5.28
C LEU A 159 -0.60 -13.23 -6.19
N ILE A 160 -1.76 -13.25 -6.85
CA ILE A 160 -2.09 -14.29 -7.84
C ILE A 160 -1.09 -14.25 -9.00
N ALA A 161 -0.69 -13.07 -9.47
CA ALA A 161 0.32 -12.95 -10.51
C ALA A 161 1.69 -13.47 -10.03
N VAL A 162 2.10 -13.20 -8.78
CA VAL A 162 3.33 -13.78 -8.22
C VAL A 162 3.30 -15.29 -8.24
N ASP A 163 2.16 -15.90 -7.87
CA ASP A 163 2.04 -17.36 -7.76
C ASP A 163 1.92 -18.06 -9.12
N LYS A 164 1.21 -17.46 -10.05
CA LYS A 164 0.72 -18.16 -11.25
C LYS A 164 1.36 -17.70 -12.55
N PHE A 165 1.89 -16.48 -12.59
CA PHE A 165 2.49 -15.99 -13.83
C PHE A 165 3.89 -16.54 -14.01
N GLU A 166 4.12 -17.09 -15.19
CA GLU A 166 5.44 -17.50 -15.68
C GLU A 166 5.77 -16.72 -16.95
N VAL A 167 6.97 -16.19 -17.00
CA VAL A 167 7.47 -15.43 -18.15
C VAL A 167 7.56 -16.34 -19.35
N SER A 168 6.96 -15.92 -20.47
CA SER A 168 7.13 -16.57 -21.75
C SER A 168 8.11 -15.77 -22.61
N LYS A 169 9.27 -16.35 -22.92
CA LYS A 169 10.24 -15.74 -23.85
C LYS A 169 9.74 -15.70 -25.29
N LYS A 170 8.61 -16.36 -25.59
CA LYS A 170 8.13 -16.51 -26.98
C LYS A 170 7.09 -15.47 -27.36
N TYR A 171 6.26 -14.98 -26.43
CA TYR A 171 5.15 -14.09 -26.75
C TYR A 171 4.72 -13.25 -25.55
N ASP A 172 4.64 -11.95 -25.75
CA ASP A 172 3.91 -11.06 -24.86
C ASP A 172 2.46 -11.00 -25.37
N TYR A 173 1.70 -12.06 -25.12
CA TYR A 173 0.34 -12.28 -25.66
C TYR A 173 -0.67 -11.15 -25.39
N LEU A 174 -0.34 -10.22 -24.50
CA LEU A 174 -1.22 -9.09 -24.18
C LEU A 174 -0.93 -7.84 -25.02
N GLU A 175 0.17 -7.80 -25.74
CA GLU A 175 0.49 -6.71 -26.67
C GLU A 175 -0.10 -6.91 -28.07
N GLU A 176 -0.46 -8.15 -28.43
CA GLU A 176 -1.00 -8.48 -29.75
C GLU A 176 -2.53 -8.46 -29.86
N LYS A 177 -3.26 -8.13 -28.80
CA LYS A 177 -4.73 -8.02 -28.77
C LYS A 177 -5.19 -6.69 -28.14
#